data_6bcb625f92046cb1d608526d670baaab
#
_entry.id   6bcb625f92046cb1d608526d670baaab
#
_cell.length_a   1.000
_cell.length_b   1.000
_cell.length_c   1.000
_cell.angle_alpha   90.00
_cell.angle_beta   90.00
_cell.angle_gamma   90.00
#
_symmetry.space_group_name_H-M   'P 1'
#
loop_
_entity.id
_entity.type
_entity.pdbx_description
1 polymer ?
#
loop_
_entity_poly.entity_id
_entity_poly.type
_entity_poly.pdbx_seq_one_letter_code
_entity_poly.pdbx_strand_id
1 'polypeptide(L)'
;MSAERRVSREQARRIAIAAQGFLDPRPAPFGATMRHLQRVIDRVGVVQIDSVNVLVRSQYLPFFSRLGPYDLALLDRARDRAPRRLVEYWAHEASLIPPATWPLLDFRMREAAEKAWGSMRRILAERPEFVELVQREVEQRGPLTASEVEQALEHDQPRPTDHWGWNWSEVKRALEFLFWAGRISSAGRTAQFERRYAALDVPPPPDQRAAWLDRPGPEADPDRFLELVRIAARAHGVGSERCLADYFRLKREQVRPAIERLVADGELIPVTVPGWRRAWLHAEARIPRRVHAEALLSPFDSLVWQRERVHTLWDFHYRIEIYTPKHKRVHGYYVLPFLYGDRLVARCDLKADRQRGLLRCHAVTWEPDAPAGAPAALRRQLDAMAAWLRLEPGPVPDGRPIGNGSRAAAELSGILDDRGAEGHRTAEQSQGARALVGETDGRLA
;
A
#
# COMPACT_ATOMS: atom_id res chain seq x y z
N MET A 1 -14.30 -38.14 -5.46
CA MET A 1 -14.30 -36.73 -4.96
C MET A 1 -13.35 -36.66 -3.78
N SER A 2 -12.18 -36.06 -3.90
CA SER A 2 -11.28 -35.86 -2.77
C SER A 2 -11.95 -34.94 -1.74
N ALA A 3 -11.93 -35.31 -0.46
CA ALA A 3 -12.50 -34.50 0.61
C ALA A 3 -11.83 -33.09 0.58
N GLU A 4 -12.65 -32.05 0.50
CA GLU A 4 -12.18 -30.67 0.47
C GLU A 4 -11.34 -30.38 1.72
N ARG A 5 -10.10 -29.93 1.55
CA ARG A 5 -9.15 -29.70 2.65
C ARG A 5 -9.66 -28.58 3.56
N ARG A 6 -9.83 -28.87 4.85
CA ARG A 6 -10.19 -27.87 5.87
C ARG A 6 -8.96 -27.18 6.40
N VAL A 7 -9.02 -25.86 6.52
CA VAL A 7 -8.03 -25.00 7.16
C VAL A 7 -8.75 -24.21 8.26
N SER A 8 -8.35 -24.38 9.51
CA SER A 8 -8.95 -23.62 10.60
C SER A 8 -8.61 -22.13 10.49
N ARG A 9 -9.36 -21.27 11.18
CA ARG A 9 -9.09 -19.82 11.20
C ARG A 9 -7.69 -19.53 11.75
N GLU A 10 -7.25 -20.25 12.78
CA GLU A 10 -5.90 -20.13 13.37
C GLU A 10 -4.81 -20.57 12.38
N GLN A 11 -5.03 -21.66 11.66
CA GLN A 11 -4.11 -22.09 10.61
C GLN A 11 -4.02 -21.04 9.49
N ALA A 12 -5.17 -20.48 9.06
CA ALA A 12 -5.21 -19.45 8.03
C ALA A 12 -4.44 -18.18 8.45
N ARG A 13 -4.55 -17.74 9.72
CA ARG A 13 -3.74 -16.65 10.28
C ARG A 13 -2.25 -16.96 10.17
N ARG A 14 -1.82 -18.13 10.65
CA ARG A 14 -0.40 -18.53 10.64
C ARG A 14 0.16 -18.65 9.22
N ILE A 15 -0.63 -19.16 8.28
CA ILE A 15 -0.28 -19.20 6.86
C ILE A 15 -0.09 -17.78 6.32
N ALA A 16 -1.04 -16.88 6.57
CA ALA A 16 -0.97 -15.49 6.11
C ALA A 16 0.27 -14.76 6.63
N ILE A 17 0.58 -14.90 7.93
CA ILE A 17 1.74 -14.30 8.57
C ILE A 17 3.05 -14.86 7.98
N ALA A 18 3.12 -16.17 7.76
CA ALA A 18 4.28 -16.83 7.17
C ALA A 18 4.50 -16.38 5.70
N ALA A 19 3.43 -16.32 4.90
CA ALA A 19 3.47 -15.90 3.51
C ALA A 19 4.01 -14.46 3.37
N GLN A 20 3.63 -13.57 4.28
CA GLN A 20 4.03 -12.18 4.33
C GLN A 20 5.45 -11.95 4.89
N GLY A 21 6.21 -13.01 5.23
CA GLY A 21 7.60 -12.91 5.64
C GLY A 21 7.85 -12.57 7.10
N PHE A 22 6.85 -12.60 7.98
CA PHE A 22 7.04 -12.31 9.41
C PHE A 22 7.79 -13.42 10.18
N LEU A 23 8.00 -14.58 9.55
CA LEU A 23 8.79 -15.68 10.09
C LEU A 23 10.19 -15.78 9.48
N ASP A 24 10.53 -14.89 8.57
CA ASP A 24 11.86 -14.86 7.99
C ASP A 24 12.87 -14.31 9.02
N PRO A 25 14.13 -14.81 9.05
CA PRO A 25 15.13 -14.33 9.98
C PRO A 25 15.35 -12.82 9.86
N ARG A 26 15.28 -12.11 10.97
CA ARG A 26 15.59 -10.68 11.02
C ARG A 26 17.08 -10.46 11.09
N PRO A 27 17.64 -9.46 10.39
CA PRO A 27 19.02 -9.02 10.59
C PRO A 27 19.17 -8.38 11.99
N ALA A 28 20.41 -8.19 12.43
CA ALA A 28 20.69 -7.33 13.57
C ALA A 28 20.15 -5.90 13.30
N PRO A 29 19.80 -5.13 14.33
CA PRO A 29 19.37 -3.75 14.17
C PRO A 29 20.34 -2.96 13.28
N PHE A 30 19.82 -2.26 12.27
CA PHE A 30 20.57 -1.55 11.23
C PHE A 30 21.52 -2.39 10.36
N GLY A 31 21.55 -3.72 10.56
CA GLY A 31 22.35 -4.67 9.75
C GLY A 31 21.65 -5.18 8.49
N ALA A 32 20.47 -4.63 8.13
CA ALA A 32 19.77 -5.01 6.91
C ALA A 32 20.58 -4.63 5.67
N THR A 33 20.58 -5.51 4.69
CA THR A 33 21.23 -5.31 3.39
C THR A 33 20.19 -5.33 2.27
N MET A 34 20.59 -5.02 1.05
CA MET A 34 19.73 -5.11 -0.14
C MET A 34 19.14 -6.53 -0.33
N ARG A 35 19.85 -7.60 0.10
CA ARG A 35 19.31 -8.97 0.06
C ARG A 35 18.11 -9.14 0.99
N HIS A 36 18.17 -8.56 2.19
CA HIS A 36 17.05 -8.60 3.14
C HIS A 36 15.85 -7.82 2.63
N LEU A 37 16.10 -6.65 2.01
CA LEU A 37 15.06 -5.84 1.40
C LEU A 37 14.40 -6.60 0.23
N GLN A 38 15.20 -7.21 -0.66
CA GLN A 38 14.69 -8.00 -1.78
C GLN A 38 13.79 -9.14 -1.31
N ARG A 39 14.17 -9.83 -0.24
CA ARG A 39 13.34 -10.91 0.32
C ARG A 39 11.95 -10.40 0.75
N VAL A 40 11.86 -9.20 1.34
CA VAL A 40 10.56 -8.61 1.67
C VAL A 40 9.79 -8.26 0.40
N ILE A 41 10.46 -7.67 -0.60
CA ILE A 41 9.85 -7.34 -1.91
C ILE A 41 9.27 -8.61 -2.55
N ASP A 42 10.02 -9.71 -2.57
CA ASP A 42 9.60 -10.99 -3.15
C ASP A 42 8.40 -11.61 -2.41
N ARG A 43 8.30 -11.37 -1.10
CA ARG A 43 7.17 -11.84 -0.28
C ARG A 43 5.89 -11.06 -0.55
N VAL A 44 5.97 -9.74 -0.59
CA VAL A 44 4.79 -8.89 -0.67
C VAL A 44 4.43 -8.48 -2.09
N GLY A 45 5.39 -8.36 -3.00
CA GLY A 45 5.15 -7.99 -4.41
C GLY A 45 4.62 -6.57 -4.64
N VAL A 46 3.98 -5.96 -3.65
CA VAL A 46 3.40 -4.61 -3.71
C VAL A 46 3.59 -3.91 -2.38
N VAL A 47 4.07 -2.67 -2.41
CA VAL A 47 4.19 -1.81 -1.22
C VAL A 47 3.46 -0.49 -1.48
N GLN A 48 2.37 -0.25 -0.78
CA GLN A 48 1.58 0.96 -0.96
C GLN A 48 2.36 2.21 -0.52
N ILE A 49 2.27 3.26 -1.33
CA ILE A 49 2.79 4.59 -1.04
C ILE A 49 1.64 5.47 -0.56
N ASP A 50 1.87 6.21 0.51
CA ASP A 50 0.94 7.26 0.93
C ASP A 50 1.69 8.51 1.38
N SER A 51 1.04 9.66 1.24
CA SER A 51 1.58 10.96 1.62
C SER A 51 1.60 11.20 3.12
N VAL A 52 0.85 10.41 3.89
CA VAL A 52 0.79 10.50 5.35
C VAL A 52 2.17 10.27 5.95
N ASN A 53 2.63 11.22 6.76
CA ASN A 53 3.96 11.24 7.38
C ASN A 53 3.86 11.51 8.88
N VAL A 54 3.10 10.67 9.59
CA VAL A 54 2.92 10.81 11.05
C VAL A 54 4.11 10.23 11.83
N LEU A 55 4.63 9.10 11.35
CA LEU A 55 5.86 8.46 11.86
C LEU A 55 6.98 8.64 10.84
N VAL A 56 6.82 8.06 9.71
CA VAL A 56 7.63 8.10 8.50
C VAL A 56 6.67 7.84 7.33
N ARG A 57 7.07 8.10 6.09
CA ARG A 57 6.23 7.77 4.93
C ARG A 57 5.86 6.28 4.94
N SER A 58 4.62 5.98 4.58
CA SER A 58 3.99 4.66 4.76
C SER A 58 4.79 3.49 4.16
N GLN A 59 5.44 3.71 3.03
CA GLN A 59 6.19 2.67 2.31
C GLN A 59 7.41 2.11 3.06
N TYR A 60 7.92 2.81 4.07
CA TYR A 60 9.05 2.32 4.87
C TYR A 60 8.62 1.33 5.97
N LEU A 61 7.38 1.48 6.47
CA LEU A 61 6.88 0.69 7.60
C LEU A 61 6.76 -0.82 7.33
N PRO A 62 6.32 -1.30 6.14
CA PRO A 62 6.26 -2.73 5.85
C PRO A 62 7.62 -3.43 5.92
N PHE A 63 8.70 -2.73 5.58
CA PHE A 63 10.07 -3.25 5.75
C PHE A 63 10.48 -3.25 7.22
N PHE A 64 10.20 -2.19 7.97
CA PHE A 64 10.45 -2.16 9.42
C PHE A 64 9.72 -3.30 10.14
N SER A 65 8.45 -3.52 9.83
CA SER A 65 7.65 -4.57 10.45
C SER A 65 8.25 -5.98 10.28
N ARG A 66 8.99 -6.20 9.19
CA ARG A 66 9.61 -7.50 8.84
C ARG A 66 11.09 -7.58 9.18
N LEU A 67 11.82 -6.50 9.06
CA LEU A 67 13.29 -6.47 9.24
C LEU A 67 13.74 -5.91 10.60
N GLY A 68 12.86 -5.17 11.30
CA GLY A 68 13.26 -4.32 12.41
C GLY A 68 13.93 -3.03 11.93
N PRO A 69 14.66 -2.31 12.78
CA PRO A 69 15.38 -1.09 12.41
C PRO A 69 16.34 -1.30 11.25
N TYR A 70 16.22 -0.51 10.20
CA TYR A 70 17.06 -0.57 9.00
C TYR A 70 17.36 0.83 8.47
N ASP A 71 18.38 0.96 7.62
CA ASP A 71 18.71 2.22 6.94
C ASP A 71 17.66 2.52 5.83
N LEU A 72 16.92 3.62 5.97
CA LEU A 72 15.91 4.06 5.00
C LEU A 72 16.49 4.24 3.59
N ALA A 73 17.77 4.63 3.47
CA ALA A 73 18.45 4.78 2.19
C ALA A 73 18.54 3.48 1.38
N LEU A 74 18.36 2.30 2.02
CA LEU A 74 18.26 1.02 1.30
C LEU A 74 17.03 0.97 0.39
N LEU A 75 15.86 1.42 0.89
CA LEU A 75 14.65 1.46 0.10
C LEU A 75 14.74 2.53 -1.00
N ASP A 76 15.30 3.69 -0.67
CA ASP A 76 15.53 4.75 -1.67
C ASP A 76 16.45 4.27 -2.79
N ARG A 77 17.54 3.57 -2.48
CA ARG A 77 18.41 2.95 -3.49
C ARG A 77 17.68 1.90 -4.34
N ALA A 78 16.85 1.06 -3.72
CA ALA A 78 16.10 0.03 -4.43
C ALA A 78 15.11 0.63 -5.44
N ARG A 79 14.60 1.82 -5.16
CA ARG A 79 13.65 2.57 -6.01
C ARG A 79 14.36 3.45 -7.05
N ASP A 80 15.42 4.17 -6.64
CA ASP A 80 15.92 5.33 -7.39
C ASP A 80 17.20 5.02 -8.18
N ARG A 81 17.92 3.92 -7.89
CA ARG A 81 19.20 3.59 -8.53
C ARG A 81 19.13 2.32 -9.35
N ALA A 82 19.69 2.38 -10.55
CA ALA A 82 19.82 1.22 -11.44
C ALA A 82 20.82 0.18 -10.89
N PRO A 83 20.57 -1.14 -11.04
CA PRO A 83 19.32 -1.71 -11.52
C PRO A 83 18.21 -1.55 -10.46
N ARG A 84 17.13 -0.85 -10.83
CA ARG A 84 16.02 -0.63 -9.90
C ARG A 84 15.34 -1.95 -9.53
N ARG A 85 15.04 -2.12 -8.25
CA ARG A 85 14.30 -3.27 -7.73
C ARG A 85 12.82 -2.97 -7.55
N LEU A 86 12.49 -1.68 -7.50
CA LEU A 86 11.14 -1.17 -7.35
C LEU A 86 10.92 0.00 -8.29
N VAL A 87 9.74 0.05 -8.88
CA VAL A 87 9.23 1.17 -9.67
C VAL A 87 7.90 1.61 -9.11
N GLU A 88 7.57 2.89 -9.26
CA GLU A 88 6.29 3.43 -8.81
C GLU A 88 5.24 3.29 -9.91
N TYR A 89 4.07 2.73 -9.57
CA TYR A 89 2.89 2.72 -10.43
C TYR A 89 1.60 2.47 -9.63
N TRP A 90 0.47 2.56 -10.29
CA TRP A 90 -0.86 2.24 -9.75
C TRP A 90 -1.08 0.72 -9.74
N ALA A 91 -0.97 0.11 -8.55
CA ALA A 91 -1.19 -1.33 -8.34
C ALA A 91 -2.35 -1.57 -7.35
N HIS A 92 -2.09 -1.73 -6.05
CA HIS A 92 -3.17 -1.71 -5.05
C HIS A 92 -3.79 -0.31 -4.96
N GLU A 93 -2.97 0.68 -4.76
CA GLU A 93 -3.17 2.13 -4.94
C GLU A 93 -1.88 2.65 -5.58
N ALA A 94 -1.44 3.91 -5.29
CA ALA A 94 -0.07 4.31 -5.60
C ALA A 94 0.90 3.36 -4.87
N SER A 95 1.77 2.67 -5.58
CA SER A 95 2.57 1.59 -5.04
C SER A 95 3.97 1.54 -5.61
N LEU A 96 4.88 0.95 -4.84
CA LEU A 96 6.16 0.43 -5.33
C LEU A 96 5.96 -1.05 -5.68
N ILE A 97 6.34 -1.43 -6.88
CA ILE A 97 6.24 -2.79 -7.42
C ILE A 97 7.56 -3.22 -8.06
N PRO A 98 7.86 -4.52 -8.13
CA PRO A 98 8.97 -5.01 -8.95
C PRO A 98 8.82 -4.57 -10.40
N PRO A 99 9.92 -4.23 -11.12
CA PRO A 99 9.85 -3.83 -12.53
C PRO A 99 9.12 -4.83 -13.43
N ALA A 100 9.26 -6.14 -13.16
CA ALA A 100 8.57 -7.20 -13.90
C ALA A 100 7.04 -7.19 -13.73
N THR A 101 6.52 -6.57 -12.67
CA THR A 101 5.07 -6.42 -12.45
C THR A 101 4.48 -5.26 -13.27
N TRP A 102 5.28 -4.27 -13.63
CA TRP A 102 4.81 -3.07 -14.33
C TRP A 102 4.13 -3.37 -15.67
N PRO A 103 4.68 -4.23 -16.56
CA PRO A 103 4.01 -4.58 -17.82
C PRO A 103 2.67 -5.30 -17.64
N LEU A 104 2.47 -6.01 -16.53
CA LEU A 104 1.21 -6.70 -16.24
C LEU A 104 0.05 -5.74 -15.95
N LEU A 105 0.34 -4.46 -15.72
CA LEU A 105 -0.63 -3.41 -15.42
C LEU A 105 -0.95 -2.53 -16.64
N ASP A 106 -0.52 -2.92 -17.85
CA ASP A 106 -0.73 -2.17 -19.09
C ASP A 106 -2.21 -1.95 -19.44
N PHE A 107 -3.11 -2.84 -18.99
CA PHE A 107 -4.55 -2.64 -19.14
C PHE A 107 -5.04 -1.32 -18.52
N ARG A 108 -4.41 -0.88 -17.41
CA ARG A 108 -4.69 0.44 -16.80
C ARG A 108 -4.13 1.59 -17.61
N MET A 109 -2.95 1.38 -18.21
CA MET A 109 -2.29 2.38 -19.05
C MET A 109 -3.11 2.65 -20.31
N ARG A 110 -3.64 1.59 -20.94
CA ARG A 110 -4.49 1.67 -22.13
C ARG A 110 -5.81 2.37 -21.83
N GLU A 111 -6.39 2.11 -20.66
CA GLU A 111 -7.65 2.73 -20.23
C GLU A 111 -7.46 4.17 -19.70
N ALA A 112 -6.24 4.70 -19.65
CA ALA A 112 -5.97 6.02 -19.06
C ALA A 112 -6.76 7.14 -19.71
N ALA A 113 -6.91 7.15 -21.04
CA ALA A 113 -7.66 8.17 -21.75
C ALA A 113 -9.15 8.18 -21.36
N GLU A 114 -9.72 7.04 -21.01
CA GLU A 114 -11.13 6.88 -20.66
C GLU A 114 -11.39 6.97 -19.16
N LYS A 115 -10.50 6.40 -18.34
CA LYS A 115 -10.70 6.18 -16.90
C LYS A 115 -9.89 7.12 -16.01
N ALA A 116 -8.95 7.89 -16.54
CA ALA A 116 -8.25 8.89 -15.75
C ALA A 116 -9.23 9.95 -15.20
N TRP A 117 -8.86 10.60 -14.13
CA TRP A 117 -9.71 11.60 -13.48
C TRP A 117 -10.10 12.72 -14.45
N GLY A 118 -11.30 13.30 -14.27
CA GLY A 118 -11.88 14.25 -15.20
C GLY A 118 -10.96 15.40 -15.59
N SER A 119 -10.15 15.93 -14.67
CA SER A 119 -9.18 16.99 -14.97
C SER A 119 -8.02 16.54 -15.88
N MET A 120 -7.60 15.27 -15.79
CA MET A 120 -6.57 14.69 -16.66
C MET A 120 -7.14 14.38 -18.05
N ARG A 121 -8.37 13.87 -18.12
CA ARG A 121 -9.06 13.64 -19.41
C ARG A 121 -9.31 14.96 -20.15
N ARG A 122 -9.67 16.01 -19.41
CA ARG A 122 -9.90 17.34 -19.96
C ARG A 122 -8.64 17.89 -20.61
N ILE A 123 -7.48 17.87 -19.94
CA ILE A 123 -6.24 18.39 -20.53
C ILE A 123 -5.83 17.62 -21.79
N LEU A 124 -6.06 16.29 -21.82
CA LEU A 124 -5.79 15.49 -23.00
C LEU A 124 -6.72 15.89 -24.18
N ALA A 125 -8.02 16.10 -23.91
CA ALA A 125 -9.00 16.44 -24.95
C ALA A 125 -8.85 17.88 -25.47
N GLU A 126 -8.58 18.84 -24.58
CA GLU A 126 -8.53 20.26 -24.91
C GLU A 126 -7.15 20.71 -25.44
N ARG A 127 -6.06 20.06 -24.97
CA ARG A 127 -4.68 20.49 -25.28
C ARG A 127 -3.74 19.30 -25.52
N PRO A 128 -4.02 18.39 -26.48
CA PRO A 128 -3.19 17.22 -26.74
C PRO A 128 -1.74 17.59 -27.08
N GLU A 129 -1.52 18.64 -27.85
CA GLU A 129 -0.18 19.12 -28.21
C GLU A 129 0.64 19.59 -26.99
N PHE A 130 -0.03 20.17 -26.00
CA PHE A 130 0.60 20.56 -24.75
C PHE A 130 1.03 19.33 -23.93
N VAL A 131 0.21 18.27 -23.89
CA VAL A 131 0.56 17.00 -23.24
C VAL A 131 1.82 16.39 -23.88
N GLU A 132 1.92 16.47 -25.22
CA GLU A 132 3.11 15.99 -25.96
C GLU A 132 4.33 16.87 -25.70
N LEU A 133 4.15 18.19 -25.57
CA LEU A 133 5.24 19.10 -25.20
C LEU A 133 5.80 18.78 -23.81
N VAL A 134 4.92 18.57 -22.83
CA VAL A 134 5.29 18.16 -21.46
C VAL A 134 6.03 16.83 -21.47
N GLN A 135 5.59 15.86 -22.28
CA GLN A 135 6.29 14.59 -22.41
C GLN A 135 7.70 14.74 -22.95
N ARG A 136 7.85 15.47 -24.05
CA ARG A 136 9.19 15.73 -24.66
C ARG A 136 10.14 16.40 -23.68
N GLU A 137 9.65 17.37 -22.89
CA GLU A 137 10.46 18.05 -21.88
C GLU A 137 10.98 17.05 -20.83
N VAL A 138 10.11 16.15 -20.34
CA VAL A 138 10.52 15.10 -19.38
C VAL A 138 11.47 14.09 -19.99
N GLU A 139 11.27 13.70 -21.25
CA GLU A 139 12.14 12.73 -21.94
C GLU A 139 13.54 13.29 -22.22
N GLN A 140 13.65 14.58 -22.52
CA GLN A 140 14.91 15.22 -22.85
C GLN A 140 15.71 15.67 -21.63
N ARG A 141 15.04 16.18 -20.60
CA ARG A 141 15.67 16.88 -19.46
C ARG A 141 15.40 16.25 -18.11
N GLY A 142 14.50 15.24 -18.05
CA GLY A 142 14.18 14.56 -16.79
C GLY A 142 15.39 13.88 -16.13
N PRO A 143 15.30 13.59 -14.83
CA PRO A 143 14.07 13.63 -14.01
C PRO A 143 13.72 15.04 -13.49
N LEU A 144 12.48 15.47 -13.71
CA LEU A 144 11.94 16.77 -13.33
C LEU A 144 10.69 16.66 -12.44
N THR A 145 10.52 17.60 -11.52
CA THR A 145 9.26 17.84 -10.80
C THR A 145 8.27 18.62 -11.67
N ALA A 146 7.01 18.71 -11.26
CA ALA A 146 6.03 19.53 -11.99
C ALA A 146 6.44 20.99 -12.03
N SER A 147 6.96 21.54 -10.93
CA SER A 147 7.42 22.93 -10.86
C SER A 147 8.62 23.19 -11.78
N GLU A 148 9.56 22.24 -11.88
CA GLU A 148 10.70 22.35 -12.80
C GLU A 148 10.25 22.31 -14.28
N VAL A 149 9.24 21.51 -14.62
CA VAL A 149 8.64 21.50 -15.97
C VAL A 149 7.89 22.81 -16.26
N GLU A 150 7.13 23.34 -15.28
CA GLU A 150 6.47 24.65 -15.40
C GLU A 150 7.46 25.75 -15.76
N GLN A 151 8.58 25.81 -15.03
CA GLN A 151 9.65 26.78 -15.29
C GLN A 151 10.30 26.57 -16.66
N ALA A 152 10.58 25.32 -17.04
CA ALA A 152 11.22 24.99 -18.31
C ALA A 152 10.38 25.38 -19.53
N LEU A 153 9.05 25.28 -19.40
CA LEU A 153 8.11 25.64 -20.47
C LEU A 153 7.64 27.10 -20.40
N GLU A 154 8.16 27.92 -19.46
CA GLU A 154 7.68 29.28 -19.19
C GLU A 154 6.16 29.35 -19.01
N HIS A 155 5.60 28.28 -18.43
CA HIS A 155 4.15 28.09 -18.30
C HIS A 155 3.67 28.62 -16.93
N ASP A 156 3.55 29.94 -16.81
CA ASP A 156 3.02 30.62 -15.62
C ASP A 156 1.53 30.90 -15.75
N GLN A 157 0.72 29.86 -15.62
CA GLN A 157 -0.74 29.96 -15.61
C GLN A 157 -1.28 30.04 -14.18
N PRO A 158 -2.21 30.98 -13.89
CA PRO A 158 -2.85 31.06 -12.58
C PRO A 158 -3.52 29.73 -12.21
N ARG A 159 -3.28 29.23 -10.99
CA ARG A 159 -3.96 28.05 -10.49
C ARG A 159 -5.41 28.40 -10.18
N PRO A 160 -6.43 27.65 -10.67
CA PRO A 160 -7.80 27.86 -10.26
C PRO A 160 -7.93 27.77 -8.74
N THR A 161 -8.50 28.78 -8.08
CA THR A 161 -8.66 28.83 -6.62
C THR A 161 -10.11 28.61 -6.17
N ASP A 162 -11.01 28.41 -7.10
CA ASP A 162 -12.46 28.45 -6.93
C ASP A 162 -13.12 27.12 -6.52
N HIS A 163 -12.34 26.05 -6.37
CA HIS A 163 -12.85 24.76 -5.94
C HIS A 163 -12.16 24.23 -4.68
N TRP A 164 -12.94 23.72 -3.77
CA TRP A 164 -12.48 22.97 -2.61
C TRP A 164 -11.91 21.60 -3.07
N GLY A 165 -10.66 21.59 -3.56
CA GLY A 165 -10.00 20.41 -4.09
C GLY A 165 -8.63 20.72 -4.63
N TRP A 166 -8.02 19.74 -5.32
CA TRP A 166 -6.68 19.88 -5.89
C TRP A 166 -6.65 20.89 -7.02
N ASN A 167 -6.07 22.06 -6.76
CA ASN A 167 -5.76 23.06 -7.77
C ASN A 167 -4.45 22.69 -8.49
N TRP A 168 -4.48 21.58 -9.23
CA TRP A 168 -3.34 21.19 -10.05
C TRP A 168 -3.20 22.14 -11.23
N SER A 169 -1.95 22.53 -11.50
CA SER A 169 -1.61 23.21 -12.75
C SER A 169 -1.86 22.30 -13.96
N GLU A 170 -1.93 22.89 -15.14
CA GLU A 170 -2.07 22.12 -16.39
C GLU A 170 -0.89 21.18 -16.60
N VAL A 171 0.34 21.60 -16.31
CA VAL A 171 1.54 20.77 -16.34
C VAL A 171 1.40 19.57 -15.43
N LYS A 172 0.94 19.78 -14.18
CA LYS A 172 0.75 18.68 -13.24
C LYS A 172 -0.31 17.68 -13.72
N ARG A 173 -1.41 18.14 -14.33
CA ARG A 173 -2.44 17.27 -14.91
C ARG A 173 -1.90 16.47 -16.09
N ALA A 174 -1.13 17.10 -16.98
CA ALA A 174 -0.47 16.42 -18.10
C ALA A 174 0.52 15.35 -17.61
N LEU A 175 1.37 15.69 -16.65
CA LEU A 175 2.35 14.75 -16.07
C LEU A 175 1.68 13.54 -15.40
N GLU A 176 0.61 13.75 -14.62
CA GLU A 176 -0.10 12.64 -13.99
C GLU A 176 -0.86 11.77 -15.01
N PHE A 177 -1.40 12.37 -16.08
CA PHE A 177 -1.96 11.62 -17.21
C PHE A 177 -0.88 10.77 -17.89
N LEU A 178 0.24 11.37 -18.27
CA LEU A 178 1.35 10.67 -18.92
C LEU A 178 1.91 9.53 -18.06
N PHE A 179 2.01 9.74 -16.76
CA PHE A 179 2.41 8.71 -15.81
C PHE A 179 1.38 7.59 -15.72
N TRP A 180 0.07 7.93 -15.66
CA TRP A 180 -0.99 6.93 -15.66
C TRP A 180 -1.01 6.11 -16.95
N ALA A 181 -0.86 6.79 -18.09
CA ALA A 181 -0.80 6.15 -19.40
C ALA A 181 0.50 5.34 -19.64
N GLY A 182 1.41 5.29 -18.67
CA GLY A 182 2.67 4.57 -18.82
C GLY A 182 3.60 5.16 -19.87
N ARG A 183 3.43 6.45 -20.22
CA ARG A 183 4.25 7.16 -21.22
C ARG A 183 5.52 7.74 -20.62
N ILE A 184 5.50 8.05 -19.32
CA ILE A 184 6.64 8.48 -18.52
C ILE A 184 6.71 7.69 -17.22
N SER A 185 7.85 7.69 -16.56
CA SER A 185 8.15 6.96 -15.34
C SER A 185 8.37 7.90 -14.16
N SER A 186 8.47 7.35 -12.95
CA SER A 186 8.93 8.06 -11.75
C SER A 186 10.39 7.72 -11.46
N ALA A 187 11.22 8.75 -11.27
CA ALA A 187 12.60 8.63 -10.80
C ALA A 187 12.73 9.09 -9.34
N GLY A 188 11.82 8.63 -8.50
CA GLY A 188 11.80 8.93 -7.09
C GLY A 188 10.95 10.16 -6.71
N ARG A 189 11.19 10.67 -5.51
CA ARG A 189 10.44 11.78 -4.94
C ARG A 189 11.36 12.75 -4.22
N THR A 190 10.96 14.01 -4.16
CA THR A 190 11.65 15.05 -3.36
C THR A 190 11.42 14.82 -1.85
N ALA A 191 12.13 15.57 -1.02
CA ALA A 191 11.91 15.57 0.44
C ALA A 191 10.48 15.98 0.81
N GLN A 192 9.83 16.84 0.02
CA GLN A 192 8.42 17.24 0.16
C GLN A 192 7.45 16.20 -0.38
N PHE A 193 7.99 15.07 -0.89
CA PHE A 193 7.22 13.96 -1.45
C PHE A 193 6.63 14.22 -2.86
N GLU A 194 7.08 15.23 -3.54
CA GLU A 194 6.73 15.49 -4.92
C GLU A 194 7.39 14.45 -5.84
N ARG A 195 6.65 13.92 -6.83
CA ARG A 195 7.18 12.95 -7.81
C ARG A 195 8.12 13.65 -8.79
N ARG A 196 9.25 13.01 -9.07
CA ARG A 196 10.15 13.37 -10.15
C ARG A 196 9.85 12.47 -11.36
N TYR A 197 9.47 13.09 -12.45
CA TYR A 197 9.11 12.40 -13.68
C TYR A 197 10.32 12.25 -14.58
N ALA A 198 10.45 11.10 -15.22
CA ALA A 198 11.56 10.80 -16.12
C ALA A 198 11.05 10.03 -17.34
N ALA A 199 11.91 9.98 -18.36
CA ALA A 199 11.71 9.07 -19.48
C ALA A 199 11.47 7.63 -18.98
N LEU A 200 10.75 6.86 -19.76
CA LEU A 200 10.42 5.49 -19.40
C LEU A 200 11.68 4.62 -19.45
N ASP A 201 12.07 4.08 -18.32
CA ASP A 201 13.24 3.22 -18.12
C ASP A 201 12.89 1.84 -17.53
N VAL A 202 11.58 1.51 -17.50
CA VAL A 202 11.06 0.21 -17.08
C VAL A 202 10.89 -0.71 -18.29
N PRO A 203 10.98 -2.05 -18.13
CA PRO A 203 10.68 -2.98 -19.22
C PRO A 203 9.28 -2.75 -19.80
N PRO A 204 9.09 -2.90 -21.11
CA PRO A 204 10.09 -3.30 -22.08
C PRO A 204 11.08 -2.17 -22.44
N PRO A 205 12.26 -2.53 -22.94
CA PRO A 205 13.23 -1.55 -23.47
C PRO A 205 12.61 -0.64 -24.54
N PRO A 206 13.16 0.57 -24.74
CA PRO A 206 12.60 1.55 -25.68
C PRO A 206 12.40 1.03 -27.11
N ASP A 207 13.32 0.20 -27.59
CA ASP A 207 13.28 -0.44 -28.93
C ASP A 207 12.12 -1.44 -29.09
N GLN A 208 11.63 -2.00 -28.01
CA GLN A 208 10.51 -2.95 -28.00
C GLN A 208 9.19 -2.29 -27.62
N ARG A 209 9.18 -0.99 -27.29
CA ARG A 209 8.03 -0.28 -26.76
C ARG A 209 6.87 -0.21 -27.73
N ALA A 210 7.14 0.01 -29.03
CA ALA A 210 6.11 0.02 -30.05
C ALA A 210 5.39 -1.34 -30.11
N ALA A 211 6.13 -2.43 -30.23
CA ALA A 211 5.57 -3.78 -30.20
C ALA A 211 4.85 -4.10 -28.89
N TRP A 212 5.31 -3.54 -27.76
CA TRP A 212 4.64 -3.73 -26.49
C TRP A 212 3.32 -2.94 -26.39
N LEU A 213 3.23 -1.74 -26.96
CA LEU A 213 2.00 -0.95 -27.04
C LEU A 213 0.98 -1.58 -28.01
N ASP A 214 1.48 -2.28 -29.04
CA ASP A 214 0.66 -3.00 -30.02
C ASP A 214 0.22 -4.39 -29.53
N ARG A 215 0.64 -4.81 -28.33
CA ARG A 215 0.18 -6.09 -27.77
C ARG A 215 -1.34 -6.13 -27.68
N PRO A 216 -1.92 -7.31 -27.83
CA PRO A 216 -3.35 -7.52 -27.71
C PRO A 216 -3.87 -6.91 -26.39
N GLY A 217 -5.06 -6.34 -26.43
CA GLY A 217 -5.71 -5.80 -25.24
C GLY A 217 -5.88 -6.84 -24.12
N PRO A 218 -6.31 -6.43 -22.93
CA PRO A 218 -6.46 -7.32 -21.77
C PRO A 218 -7.30 -8.58 -22.03
N GLU A 219 -8.26 -8.48 -22.95
CA GLU A 219 -9.14 -9.60 -23.33
C GLU A 219 -8.40 -10.69 -24.13
N ALA A 220 -7.37 -10.31 -24.89
CA ALA A 220 -6.60 -11.22 -25.72
C ALA A 220 -5.32 -11.79 -25.03
N ASP A 221 -4.96 -11.29 -23.87
CA ASP A 221 -3.81 -11.79 -23.08
C ASP A 221 -4.22 -12.01 -21.60
N PRO A 222 -4.89 -13.13 -21.32
CA PRO A 222 -5.33 -13.47 -19.96
C PRO A 222 -4.16 -13.80 -19.03
N ASP A 223 -2.97 -14.10 -19.56
CA ASP A 223 -1.81 -14.51 -18.75
C ASP A 223 -1.32 -13.40 -17.81
N ARG A 224 -1.57 -12.12 -18.13
CA ARG A 224 -1.27 -11.00 -17.23
C ARG A 224 -2.08 -11.07 -15.92
N PHE A 225 -3.37 -11.39 -16.01
CA PHE A 225 -4.22 -11.54 -14.82
C PHE A 225 -3.86 -12.81 -14.06
N LEU A 226 -3.48 -13.88 -14.76
CA LEU A 226 -2.96 -15.10 -14.16
C LEU A 226 -1.74 -14.80 -13.29
N GLU A 227 -0.78 -14.03 -13.80
CA GLU A 227 0.44 -13.69 -13.06
C GLU A 227 0.15 -12.74 -11.88
N LEU A 228 -0.71 -11.73 -12.05
CA LEU A 228 -1.12 -10.85 -10.96
C LEU A 228 -1.84 -11.62 -9.83
N VAL A 229 -2.72 -12.57 -10.16
CA VAL A 229 -3.39 -13.42 -9.18
C VAL A 229 -2.39 -14.39 -8.53
N ARG A 230 -1.41 -14.91 -9.26
CA ARG A 230 -0.32 -15.74 -8.71
C ARG A 230 0.50 -14.98 -7.67
N ILE A 231 0.88 -13.72 -7.95
CA ILE A 231 1.58 -12.86 -6.99
C ILE A 231 0.71 -12.64 -5.74
N ALA A 232 -0.57 -12.30 -5.91
CA ALA A 232 -1.50 -12.10 -4.81
C ALA A 232 -1.68 -13.36 -3.95
N ALA A 233 -1.79 -14.53 -4.59
CA ALA A 233 -1.96 -15.82 -3.92
C ALA A 233 -0.72 -16.20 -3.10
N ARG A 234 0.47 -15.99 -3.64
CA ARG A 234 1.74 -16.20 -2.94
C ARG A 234 1.86 -15.28 -1.72
N ALA A 235 1.56 -14.00 -1.90
CA ALA A 235 1.61 -13.00 -0.82
C ALA A 235 0.58 -13.26 0.28
N HIS A 236 -0.61 -13.74 -0.05
CA HIS A 236 -1.64 -14.07 0.93
C HIS A 236 -1.46 -15.44 1.59
N GLY A 237 -0.84 -16.41 0.88
CA GLY A 237 -0.73 -17.81 1.29
C GLY A 237 -2.08 -18.55 1.28
N VAL A 238 -3.12 -17.95 1.82
CA VAL A 238 -4.52 -18.42 1.76
C VAL A 238 -5.45 -17.22 1.66
N GLY A 239 -6.45 -17.28 0.80
CA GLY A 239 -7.37 -16.15 0.59
C GLY A 239 -8.66 -16.53 -0.13
N SER A 240 -9.67 -15.68 -0.01
CA SER A 240 -10.90 -15.73 -0.82
C SER A 240 -10.69 -15.08 -2.18
N GLU A 241 -11.64 -15.24 -3.10
CA GLU A 241 -11.68 -14.55 -4.40
C GLU A 241 -11.49 -13.03 -4.21
N ARG A 242 -12.19 -12.45 -3.22
CA ARG A 242 -12.10 -11.03 -2.90
C ARG A 242 -10.71 -10.62 -2.42
N CYS A 243 -10.04 -11.46 -1.62
CA CYS A 243 -8.65 -11.19 -1.19
C CYS A 243 -7.70 -11.13 -2.39
N LEU A 244 -7.81 -12.09 -3.31
CA LEU A 244 -6.97 -12.17 -4.50
C LEU A 244 -7.22 -11.02 -5.47
N ALA A 245 -8.48 -10.64 -5.64
CA ALA A 245 -8.88 -9.50 -6.47
C ALA A 245 -8.39 -8.17 -5.91
N ASP A 246 -8.57 -7.94 -4.61
CA ASP A 246 -8.24 -6.69 -3.93
C ASP A 246 -6.74 -6.36 -4.00
N TYR A 247 -5.87 -7.38 -4.05
CA TYR A 247 -4.41 -7.19 -4.03
C TYR A 247 -3.90 -6.27 -5.14
N PHE A 248 -4.48 -6.39 -6.33
CA PHE A 248 -4.20 -5.54 -7.49
C PHE A 248 -5.45 -4.79 -7.97
N ARG A 249 -6.47 -4.61 -7.15
CA ARG A 249 -7.73 -3.92 -7.54
C ARG A 249 -8.31 -4.47 -8.84
N LEU A 250 -8.27 -5.79 -9.01
CA LEU A 250 -8.81 -6.47 -10.17
C LEU A 250 -10.32 -6.66 -10.04
N LYS A 251 -10.98 -6.71 -11.17
CA LYS A 251 -12.39 -7.05 -11.24
C LYS A 251 -12.59 -8.57 -11.15
N ARG A 252 -13.79 -8.98 -10.76
CA ARG A 252 -14.13 -10.38 -10.56
C ARG A 252 -14.01 -11.21 -11.84
N GLU A 253 -14.41 -10.64 -12.97
CA GLU A 253 -14.29 -11.26 -14.30
C GLU A 253 -12.84 -11.48 -14.73
N GLN A 254 -11.90 -10.72 -14.23
CA GLN A 254 -10.46 -10.88 -14.48
C GLN A 254 -9.83 -11.95 -13.59
N VAL A 255 -10.34 -12.09 -12.35
CA VAL A 255 -9.73 -12.95 -11.33
C VAL A 255 -10.20 -14.41 -11.43
N ARG A 256 -11.47 -14.65 -11.75
CA ARG A 256 -12.04 -16.01 -11.77
C ARG A 256 -11.34 -16.94 -12.75
N PRO A 257 -11.17 -16.58 -14.04
CA PRO A 257 -10.46 -17.44 -14.97
C PRO A 257 -9.02 -17.73 -14.53
N ALA A 258 -8.34 -16.73 -13.95
CA ALA A 258 -7.00 -16.90 -13.41
C ALA A 258 -6.97 -17.89 -12.23
N ILE A 259 -7.92 -17.81 -11.31
CA ILE A 259 -8.04 -18.78 -10.21
C ILE A 259 -8.29 -20.19 -10.75
N GLU A 260 -9.21 -20.35 -11.69
CA GLU A 260 -9.54 -21.65 -12.29
C GLU A 260 -8.31 -22.27 -12.97
N ARG A 261 -7.54 -21.48 -13.68
CA ARG A 261 -6.29 -21.91 -14.30
C ARG A 261 -5.24 -22.30 -13.25
N LEU A 262 -5.01 -21.49 -12.21
CA LEU A 262 -4.06 -21.80 -11.14
C LEU A 262 -4.47 -23.07 -10.35
N VAL A 263 -5.76 -23.35 -10.24
CA VAL A 263 -6.25 -24.61 -9.66
C VAL A 263 -5.96 -25.78 -10.58
N ALA A 264 -6.20 -25.63 -11.88
CA ALA A 264 -5.90 -26.67 -12.88
C ALA A 264 -4.40 -26.99 -12.94
N ASP A 265 -3.55 -25.96 -12.82
CA ASP A 265 -2.09 -26.09 -12.80
C ASP A 265 -1.56 -26.58 -11.42
N GLY A 266 -2.43 -26.77 -10.42
CA GLY A 266 -2.06 -27.23 -9.07
C GLY A 266 -1.37 -26.20 -8.19
N GLU A 267 -1.30 -24.94 -8.61
CA GLU A 267 -0.71 -23.84 -7.84
C GLU A 267 -1.65 -23.33 -6.72
N LEU A 268 -2.96 -23.45 -6.92
CA LEU A 268 -4.00 -23.17 -5.93
C LEU A 268 -4.78 -24.41 -5.57
N ILE A 269 -4.94 -24.65 -4.29
CA ILE A 269 -5.68 -25.78 -3.73
C ILE A 269 -6.97 -25.23 -3.13
N PRO A 270 -8.17 -25.64 -3.61
CA PRO A 270 -9.43 -25.29 -2.98
C PRO A 270 -9.46 -25.78 -1.53
N VAL A 271 -9.87 -24.90 -0.61
CA VAL A 271 -9.95 -25.20 0.82
C VAL A 271 -11.19 -24.54 1.45
N THR A 272 -11.68 -25.11 2.55
CA THR A 272 -12.69 -24.46 3.40
C THR A 272 -12.01 -23.74 4.56
N VAL A 273 -12.37 -22.45 4.74
CA VAL A 273 -11.94 -21.62 5.89
C VAL A 273 -13.19 -21.04 6.54
N PRO A 274 -13.39 -21.17 7.86
CA PRO A 274 -14.55 -20.59 8.53
C PRO A 274 -14.63 -19.07 8.30
N GLY A 275 -15.80 -18.60 7.82
CA GLY A 275 -16.06 -17.20 7.48
C GLY A 275 -15.85 -16.87 6.01
N TRP A 276 -15.28 -17.74 5.19
CA TRP A 276 -15.22 -17.58 3.74
C TRP A 276 -16.06 -18.63 3.01
N ARG A 277 -16.82 -18.20 2.02
CA ARG A 277 -17.63 -19.10 1.19
C ARG A 277 -16.77 -20.02 0.33
N ARG A 278 -15.68 -19.48 -0.23
CA ARG A 278 -14.65 -20.19 -1.01
C ARG A 278 -13.30 -19.60 -0.68
N ALA A 279 -12.31 -20.45 -0.55
CA ALA A 279 -10.94 -20.04 -0.30
C ALA A 279 -9.96 -20.94 -1.06
N TRP A 280 -8.78 -20.42 -1.28
CA TRP A 280 -7.68 -21.11 -1.95
C TRP A 280 -6.41 -20.98 -1.14
N LEU A 281 -5.72 -22.09 -0.98
CA LEU A 281 -4.40 -22.18 -0.37
C LEU A 281 -3.36 -22.21 -1.51
N HIS A 282 -2.35 -21.37 -1.44
CA HIS A 282 -1.21 -21.49 -2.35
C HIS A 282 -0.47 -22.81 -2.08
N ALA A 283 -0.14 -23.58 -3.12
CA ALA A 283 0.40 -24.93 -2.96
C ALA A 283 1.71 -24.97 -2.15
N GLU A 284 2.55 -23.97 -2.30
CA GLU A 284 3.82 -23.83 -1.58
C GLU A 284 3.70 -23.06 -0.25
N ALA A 285 2.48 -22.74 0.20
CA ALA A 285 2.28 -22.01 1.45
C ALA A 285 2.78 -22.80 2.65
N ARG A 286 3.64 -22.20 3.46
CA ARG A 286 4.06 -22.77 4.74
C ARG A 286 2.88 -22.80 5.71
N ILE A 287 2.69 -23.93 6.39
CA ILE A 287 1.65 -24.12 7.40
C ILE A 287 2.34 -24.31 8.77
N PRO A 288 2.79 -23.25 9.42
CA PRO A 288 3.51 -23.37 10.67
C PRO A 288 2.57 -23.81 11.82
N ARG A 289 3.09 -24.64 12.72
CA ARG A 289 2.34 -25.04 13.93
C ARG A 289 2.26 -23.89 14.95
N ARG A 290 3.29 -23.05 15.00
CA ARG A 290 3.39 -21.88 15.89
C ARG A 290 4.00 -20.69 15.14
N VAL A 291 3.69 -19.49 15.58
CA VAL A 291 4.19 -18.22 15.06
C VAL A 291 4.62 -17.35 16.25
N HIS A 292 5.79 -16.79 16.18
CA HIS A 292 6.36 -15.88 17.18
C HIS A 292 6.64 -14.50 16.54
N ALA A 293 5.64 -13.95 15.84
CA ALA A 293 5.76 -12.63 15.24
C ALA A 293 5.50 -11.54 16.28
N GLU A 294 6.28 -10.46 16.23
CA GLU A 294 6.05 -9.22 16.97
C GLU A 294 6.24 -8.06 15.99
N ALA A 295 5.18 -7.32 15.68
CA ALA A 295 5.27 -6.21 14.72
C ALA A 295 4.17 -5.17 14.90
N LEU A 296 4.54 -3.90 14.82
CA LEU A 296 3.61 -2.81 14.56
C LEU A 296 3.40 -2.70 13.04
N LEU A 297 2.14 -2.74 12.61
CA LEU A 297 1.76 -2.78 11.20
C LEU A 297 1.31 -1.40 10.73
N SER A 298 1.80 -0.96 9.57
CA SER A 298 1.23 0.21 8.90
C SER A 298 -0.25 -0.03 8.58
N PRO A 299 -1.11 1.00 8.64
CA PRO A 299 -2.46 0.91 8.08
C PRO A 299 -2.50 0.49 6.61
N PHE A 300 -1.40 0.68 5.89
CA PHE A 300 -1.20 0.38 4.47
C PHE A 300 -0.42 -0.93 4.24
N ASP A 301 -0.15 -1.71 5.29
CA ASP A 301 0.52 -3.01 5.16
C ASP A 301 -0.40 -4.03 4.48
N SER A 302 0.16 -4.81 3.55
CA SER A 302 -0.58 -5.82 2.78
C SER A 302 -1.23 -6.91 3.63
N LEU A 303 -0.76 -7.12 4.86
CA LEU A 303 -1.41 -8.05 5.79
C LEU A 303 -2.78 -7.54 6.25
N VAL A 304 -2.97 -6.22 6.38
CA VAL A 304 -4.14 -5.61 7.01
C VAL A 304 -4.96 -4.67 6.12
N TRP A 305 -4.53 -4.38 4.89
CA TRP A 305 -5.26 -3.41 4.06
C TRP A 305 -6.64 -3.90 3.58
N GLN A 306 -6.84 -5.22 3.42
CA GLN A 306 -8.15 -5.78 3.08
C GLN A 306 -8.94 -6.09 4.37
N ARG A 307 -9.86 -5.18 4.73
CA ARG A 307 -10.52 -5.14 6.04
C ARG A 307 -11.39 -6.36 6.36
N GLU A 308 -12.13 -6.87 5.38
CA GLU A 308 -12.95 -8.08 5.54
C GLU A 308 -12.08 -9.31 5.85
N ARG A 309 -10.91 -9.43 5.19
CA ARG A 309 -9.94 -10.48 5.50
C ARG A 309 -9.47 -10.39 6.96
N VAL A 310 -9.14 -9.16 7.40
CA VAL A 310 -8.68 -8.91 8.77
C VAL A 310 -9.78 -9.28 9.77
N HIS A 311 -11.01 -8.88 9.50
CA HIS A 311 -12.16 -9.25 10.32
C HIS A 311 -12.38 -10.76 10.33
N THR A 312 -12.42 -11.41 9.16
CA THR A 312 -12.66 -12.86 9.06
C THR A 312 -11.60 -13.68 9.78
N LEU A 313 -10.31 -13.34 9.62
CA LEU A 313 -9.21 -14.13 10.19
C LEU A 313 -8.94 -13.82 11.66
N TRP A 314 -9.00 -12.56 12.06
CA TRP A 314 -8.60 -12.11 13.40
C TRP A 314 -9.75 -11.60 14.28
N ASP A 315 -10.96 -11.52 13.74
CA ASP A 315 -12.09 -10.82 14.40
C ASP A 315 -11.71 -9.39 14.84
N PHE A 316 -10.89 -8.75 14.02
CA PHE A 316 -10.28 -7.46 14.32
C PHE A 316 -10.88 -6.39 13.39
N HIS A 317 -11.82 -5.59 13.92
CA HIS A 317 -12.38 -4.47 13.20
C HIS A 317 -11.34 -3.36 13.10
N TYR A 318 -10.91 -3.06 11.88
CA TYR A 318 -9.87 -2.09 11.65
C TYR A 318 -10.25 -1.09 10.56
N ARG A 319 -10.16 0.19 10.91
CA ARG A 319 -10.36 1.31 10.00
C ARG A 319 -9.32 2.37 10.28
N ILE A 320 -8.80 3.01 9.24
CA ILE A 320 -7.94 4.17 9.39
C ILE A 320 -8.82 5.41 9.62
N GLU A 321 -8.49 6.22 10.64
CA GLU A 321 -9.30 7.36 11.07
C GLU A 321 -8.65 8.71 10.76
N ILE A 322 -7.63 8.75 9.90
CA ILE A 322 -6.94 10.00 9.51
C ILE A 322 -7.88 11.02 8.86
N TYR A 323 -8.93 10.56 8.17
CA TYR A 323 -9.95 11.40 7.53
C TYR A 323 -11.17 11.65 8.42
N THR A 324 -11.21 11.02 9.59
CA THR A 324 -12.32 11.17 10.54
C THR A 324 -12.06 12.41 11.40
N PRO A 325 -13.06 13.32 11.57
CA PRO A 325 -12.95 14.46 12.48
C PRO A 325 -12.55 14.02 13.88
N LYS A 326 -11.71 14.80 14.56
CA LYS A 326 -11.10 14.43 15.85
C LYS A 326 -12.09 13.90 16.88
N HIS A 327 -13.26 14.55 17.00
CA HIS A 327 -14.32 14.21 17.98
C HIS A 327 -15.06 12.90 17.66
N LYS A 328 -14.90 12.35 16.43
CA LYS A 328 -15.53 11.09 15.98
C LYS A 328 -14.54 9.92 15.92
N ARG A 329 -13.26 10.15 16.23
CA ARG A 329 -12.25 9.10 16.23
C ARG A 329 -12.43 8.20 17.45
N VAL A 330 -12.43 6.88 17.21
CA VAL A 330 -12.57 5.87 18.26
C VAL A 330 -11.22 5.48 18.85
N HIS A 331 -10.24 5.27 18.01
CA HIS A 331 -8.92 4.73 18.39
C HIS A 331 -7.79 5.74 18.26
N GLY A 332 -7.94 6.79 17.49
CA GLY A 332 -6.90 7.81 17.29
C GLY A 332 -6.73 8.26 15.85
N TYR A 333 -5.64 8.98 15.58
CA TYR A 333 -5.38 9.54 14.25
C TYR A 333 -4.61 8.58 13.35
N TYR A 334 -3.45 8.08 13.83
CA TYR A 334 -2.61 7.17 13.04
C TYR A 334 -2.36 5.90 13.83
N VAL A 335 -3.32 5.01 13.73
CA VAL A 335 -3.43 3.82 14.56
C VAL A 335 -2.79 2.63 13.85
N LEU A 336 -1.77 2.03 14.49
CA LEU A 336 -1.09 0.84 14.02
C LEU A 336 -1.63 -0.40 14.75
N PRO A 337 -2.11 -1.43 14.04
CA PRO A 337 -2.34 -2.75 14.63
C PRO A 337 -1.05 -3.35 15.18
N PHE A 338 -1.11 -3.96 16.35
CA PHE A 338 0.01 -4.70 16.92
C PHE A 338 -0.20 -6.21 16.77
N LEU A 339 0.67 -6.83 15.97
CA LEU A 339 0.75 -8.27 15.79
C LEU A 339 1.63 -8.87 16.90
N TYR A 340 1.06 -9.85 17.63
CA TYR A 340 1.78 -10.64 18.63
C TYR A 340 1.42 -12.12 18.49
N GLY A 341 2.42 -12.97 18.21
CA GLY A 341 2.18 -14.34 17.80
C GLY A 341 1.40 -14.40 16.49
N ASP A 342 0.27 -15.07 16.48
CA ASP A 342 -0.65 -15.15 15.34
C ASP A 342 -1.90 -14.27 15.49
N ARG A 343 -1.88 -13.28 16.39
CA ARG A 343 -3.02 -12.43 16.74
C ARG A 343 -2.74 -10.95 16.58
N LEU A 344 -3.73 -10.18 16.15
CA LEU A 344 -3.75 -8.73 16.28
C LEU A 344 -4.32 -8.39 17.66
N VAL A 345 -3.47 -7.93 18.57
CA VAL A 345 -3.82 -7.84 20.01
C VAL A 345 -4.03 -6.42 20.52
N ALA A 346 -3.64 -5.42 19.74
CA ALA A 346 -3.85 -4.01 20.14
C ALA A 346 -3.89 -3.07 18.93
N ARG A 347 -4.38 -1.86 19.20
CA ARG A 347 -4.32 -0.66 18.35
C ARG A 347 -3.52 0.40 19.05
N CYS A 348 -2.49 0.93 18.39
CA CYS A 348 -1.57 1.90 18.95
C CYS A 348 -1.62 3.20 18.14
N ASP A 349 -2.11 4.30 18.73
CA ASP A 349 -2.08 5.63 18.11
C ASP A 349 -0.72 6.27 18.35
N LEU A 350 0.07 6.40 17.31
CA LEU A 350 1.47 6.79 17.38
C LEU A 350 1.75 8.08 16.60
N LYS A 351 2.69 8.89 17.10
CA LYS A 351 3.20 10.09 16.41
C LYS A 351 4.68 10.29 16.66
N ALA A 352 5.44 10.58 15.61
CA ALA A 352 6.81 11.09 15.72
C ALA A 352 6.77 12.61 15.99
N ASP A 353 6.98 13.00 17.24
CA ASP A 353 7.11 14.40 17.64
C ASP A 353 8.57 14.84 17.47
N ARG A 354 8.91 15.21 16.24
CA ARG A 354 10.30 15.56 15.87
C ARG A 354 10.77 16.85 16.53
N GLN A 355 9.88 17.76 16.89
CA GLN A 355 10.23 18.99 17.59
C GLN A 355 10.72 18.71 19.00
N ARG A 356 10.14 17.68 19.65
CA ARG A 356 10.53 17.25 20.99
C ARG A 356 11.47 16.07 21.02
N GLY A 357 11.81 15.52 19.86
CA GLY A 357 12.66 14.33 19.77
C GLY A 357 12.02 13.05 20.31
N LEU A 358 10.67 12.95 20.37
CA LEU A 358 9.96 11.86 21.04
C LEU A 358 9.08 11.04 20.09
N LEU A 359 9.12 9.72 20.25
CA LEU A 359 8.05 8.84 19.74
C LEU A 359 6.90 8.83 20.76
N ARG A 360 5.79 9.47 20.41
CA ARG A 360 4.60 9.51 21.26
C ARG A 360 3.68 8.34 20.99
N CYS A 361 3.28 7.65 22.07
CA CYS A 361 2.14 6.75 22.08
C CYS A 361 0.96 7.48 22.75
N HIS A 362 -0.01 7.92 21.96
CA HIS A 362 -1.16 8.67 22.47
C HIS A 362 -2.18 7.77 23.15
N ALA A 363 -2.36 6.55 22.62
CA ALA A 363 -3.27 5.56 23.16
C ALA A 363 -2.87 4.15 22.77
N VAL A 364 -3.19 3.20 23.63
CA VAL A 364 -3.19 1.76 23.34
C VAL A 364 -4.58 1.22 23.65
N THR A 365 -5.21 0.55 22.70
CA THR A 365 -6.47 -0.15 22.90
C THR A 365 -6.23 -1.65 22.72
N TRP A 366 -6.39 -2.41 23.80
CA TRP A 366 -6.15 -3.86 23.81
C TRP A 366 -7.37 -4.65 23.40
N GLU A 367 -7.18 -5.72 22.64
CA GLU A 367 -8.21 -6.74 22.44
C GLU A 367 -8.48 -7.47 23.77
N PRO A 368 -9.72 -7.98 23.99
CA PRO A 368 -10.13 -8.52 25.29
C PRO A 368 -9.25 -9.68 25.78
N ASP A 369 -8.71 -10.46 24.84
CA ASP A 369 -7.94 -11.68 25.09
C ASP A 369 -6.46 -11.51 24.68
N ALA A 370 -5.94 -10.28 24.81
CA ALA A 370 -4.52 -10.02 24.61
C ALA A 370 -3.67 -10.81 25.60
N PRO A 371 -2.66 -11.58 25.13
CA PRO A 371 -1.81 -12.37 26.02
C PRO A 371 -1.02 -11.50 27.01
N ALA A 372 -0.75 -12.01 28.21
CA ALA A 372 -0.02 -11.29 29.27
C ALA A 372 1.37 -10.79 28.85
N GLY A 373 2.03 -11.45 27.91
CA GLY A 373 3.34 -11.01 27.36
C GLY A 373 3.25 -9.89 26.33
N ALA A 374 2.05 -9.54 25.82
CA ALA A 374 1.87 -8.57 24.76
C ALA A 374 2.31 -7.13 25.15
N PRO A 375 2.05 -6.61 26.36
CA PRO A 375 2.52 -5.28 26.76
C PRO A 375 4.05 -5.14 26.73
N ALA A 376 4.78 -6.12 27.24
CA ALA A 376 6.24 -6.13 27.21
C ALA A 376 6.79 -6.21 25.77
N ALA A 377 6.13 -7.00 24.89
CA ALA A 377 6.47 -7.09 23.49
C ALA A 377 6.19 -5.77 22.75
N LEU A 378 5.06 -5.11 23.04
CA LEU A 378 4.75 -3.79 22.48
C LEU A 378 5.82 -2.76 22.88
N ARG A 379 6.24 -2.73 24.14
CA ARG A 379 7.32 -1.83 24.60
C ARG A 379 8.58 -2.04 23.76
N ARG A 380 9.05 -3.29 23.58
CA ARG A 380 10.21 -3.60 22.73
C ARG A 380 10.06 -3.08 21.30
N GLN A 381 8.86 -3.21 20.70
CA GLN A 381 8.60 -2.72 19.35
C GLN A 381 8.59 -1.19 19.27
N LEU A 382 8.08 -0.50 20.30
CA LEU A 382 8.10 0.96 20.39
C LEU A 382 9.53 1.49 20.59
N ASP A 383 10.33 0.84 21.45
CA ASP A 383 11.74 1.20 21.67
C ASP A 383 12.54 1.02 20.36
N ALA A 384 12.34 -0.10 19.66
CA ALA A 384 12.96 -0.34 18.36
C ALA A 384 12.53 0.68 17.29
N MET A 385 11.25 1.07 17.28
CA MET A 385 10.73 2.10 16.37
C MET A 385 11.29 3.49 16.70
N ALA A 386 11.39 3.84 17.98
CA ALA A 386 11.98 5.10 18.41
C ALA A 386 13.45 5.20 17.96
N ALA A 387 14.25 4.16 18.23
CA ALA A 387 15.62 4.07 17.75
C ALA A 387 15.74 4.19 16.23
N TRP A 388 14.87 3.49 15.48
CA TRP A 388 14.81 3.57 14.02
C TRP A 388 14.51 4.97 13.50
N LEU A 389 13.59 5.69 14.14
CA LEU A 389 13.20 7.05 13.79
C LEU A 389 14.16 8.13 14.35
N ARG A 390 15.20 7.72 15.13
CA ARG A 390 16.12 8.60 15.85
C ARG A 390 15.40 9.52 16.83
N LEU A 391 14.48 8.92 17.60
CA LEU A 391 13.67 9.56 18.62
C LEU A 391 13.86 8.85 19.94
N GLU A 392 13.61 9.54 21.04
CA GLU A 392 13.51 8.91 22.36
C GLU A 392 12.14 8.23 22.51
N PRO A 393 12.07 7.05 23.16
CA PRO A 393 10.78 6.41 23.42
C PRO A 393 10.00 7.18 24.49
N GLY A 394 8.81 7.65 24.12
CA GLY A 394 7.89 8.28 25.07
C GLY A 394 7.23 7.28 26.02
N PRO A 395 6.49 7.78 27.04
CA PRO A 395 5.69 6.93 27.91
C PRO A 395 4.64 6.17 27.11
N VAL A 396 4.41 4.91 27.49
CA VAL A 396 3.33 4.09 26.93
C VAL A 396 2.18 4.07 27.93
N PRO A 397 0.98 4.53 27.55
CA PRO A 397 -0.18 4.42 28.42
C PRO A 397 -0.47 2.95 28.79
N ASP A 398 -1.04 2.71 29.97
CA ASP A 398 -1.43 1.34 30.41
C ASP A 398 -2.40 0.65 29.47
N GLY A 399 -3.07 1.42 28.62
CA GLY A 399 -3.99 0.93 27.63
C GLY A 399 -5.39 0.69 28.19
N ARG A 400 -6.38 0.71 27.30
CA ARG A 400 -7.77 0.48 27.62
C ARG A 400 -8.23 -0.81 26.93
N PRO A 401 -9.03 -1.65 27.58
CA PRO A 401 -9.71 -2.73 26.86
C PRO A 401 -10.72 -2.11 25.87
N ILE A 402 -10.93 -2.77 24.74
CA ILE A 402 -12.02 -2.43 23.83
C ILE A 402 -13.35 -2.56 24.59
N GLY A 403 -14.09 -1.46 24.70
CA GLY A 403 -15.44 -1.48 25.27
C GLY A 403 -16.44 -2.08 24.30
N ASN A 404 -17.47 -2.76 24.81
CA ASN A 404 -18.52 -3.39 24.00
C ASN A 404 -19.23 -2.38 23.07
N GLY A 405 -19.34 -1.11 23.44
CA GLY A 405 -19.89 -0.03 22.60
C GLY A 405 -19.01 0.34 21.39
N SER A 406 -17.70 0.23 21.52
CA SER A 406 -16.77 0.50 20.41
C SER A 406 -16.84 -0.59 19.33
N ARG A 407 -17.13 -1.81 19.72
CA ARG A 407 -17.32 -2.95 18.82
C ARG A 407 -18.61 -2.79 17.99
N ALA A 408 -19.71 -2.44 18.66
CA ALA A 408 -21.00 -2.19 18.02
C ALA A 408 -20.98 -0.96 17.08
N ALA A 409 -20.29 0.13 17.46
CA ALA A 409 -20.15 1.31 16.63
C ALA A 409 -19.27 1.05 15.38
N ALA A 410 -18.25 0.19 15.50
CA ALA A 410 -17.43 -0.23 14.37
C ALA A 410 -18.20 -1.15 13.41
N GLU A 411 -19.05 -2.04 13.93
CA GLU A 411 -19.94 -2.91 13.15
C GLU A 411 -20.97 -2.11 12.36
N LEU A 412 -21.64 -1.14 12.99
CA LEU A 412 -22.61 -0.27 12.32
C LEU A 412 -21.99 0.63 11.25
N SER A 413 -20.78 1.14 11.49
CA SER A 413 -20.02 1.95 10.51
C SER A 413 -19.55 1.12 9.32
N GLY A 414 -19.18 -0.14 9.52
CA GLY A 414 -18.76 -1.05 8.45
C GLY A 414 -19.91 -1.43 7.51
N ILE A 415 -21.12 -1.58 8.02
CA ILE A 415 -22.30 -1.95 7.23
C ILE A 415 -22.77 -0.81 6.31
N LEU A 416 -22.54 0.45 6.69
CA LEU A 416 -22.92 1.62 5.87
C LEU A 416 -21.93 1.92 4.74
N ASP A 417 -20.65 1.57 4.89
CA ASP A 417 -19.63 1.80 3.85
C ASP A 417 -19.60 0.71 2.75
N ASP A 418 -20.10 -0.50 3.02
CA ASP A 418 -20.13 -1.59 2.05
C ASP A 418 -21.17 -1.39 0.91
N ARG A 419 -22.08 -0.41 1.05
CA ARG A 419 -23.06 -0.06 0.00
C ARG A 419 -22.63 1.07 -0.92
N GLY A 420 -21.47 1.68 -0.71
CA GLY A 420 -21.00 2.87 -1.42
C GLY A 420 -19.59 2.81 -2.01
N ALA A 421 -18.87 1.72 -1.85
CA ALA A 421 -17.47 1.61 -2.26
C ALA A 421 -17.31 0.89 -3.61
N GLU A 422 -17.96 1.38 -4.64
CA GLU A 422 -17.49 1.14 -6.00
C GLU A 422 -16.31 2.10 -6.28
N GLY A 423 -15.18 1.54 -6.38
CA GLY A 423 -13.88 1.81 -7.03
C GLY A 423 -13.34 3.23 -7.27
N HIS A 424 -14.04 4.33 -7.00
CA HIS A 424 -13.60 5.67 -7.43
C HIS A 424 -13.44 6.73 -6.33
N ARG A 425 -13.89 6.50 -5.10
CA ARG A 425 -13.86 7.54 -4.05
C ARG A 425 -12.59 7.58 -3.19
N THR A 426 -11.83 6.49 -3.11
CA THR A 426 -10.66 6.41 -2.21
C THR A 426 -9.47 7.21 -2.68
N ALA A 427 -9.27 7.35 -3.99
CA ALA A 427 -8.19 8.17 -4.54
C ALA A 427 -8.45 9.68 -4.40
N GLU A 428 -9.70 10.14 -4.52
CA GLU A 428 -10.08 11.53 -4.27
C GLU A 428 -10.01 11.88 -2.78
N GLN A 429 -10.39 10.96 -1.88
CA GLN A 429 -10.35 11.20 -0.43
C GLN A 429 -8.93 11.18 0.15
N SER A 430 -8.02 10.33 -0.35
CA SER A 430 -6.62 10.34 0.07
C SER A 430 -5.89 11.59 -0.39
N GLN A 431 -6.38 12.26 -1.41
CA GLN A 431 -5.82 13.50 -1.94
C GLN A 431 -6.42 14.76 -1.30
N GLY A 432 -7.69 14.77 -0.88
CA GLY A 432 -8.34 15.92 -0.23
C GLY A 432 -7.81 16.28 1.17
N ALA A 433 -7.23 15.31 1.89
CA ALA A 433 -6.72 15.54 3.25
C ALA A 433 -5.40 16.33 3.35
N ARG A 434 -4.72 16.59 2.22
CA ARG A 434 -3.47 17.40 2.23
C ARG A 434 -3.69 18.87 2.59
N ALA A 435 -4.84 19.43 2.28
CA ALA A 435 -5.14 20.84 2.53
C ALA A 435 -5.35 21.17 4.02
N LEU A 436 -5.69 20.19 4.87
CA LEU A 436 -5.99 20.42 6.29
C LEU A 436 -4.76 20.32 7.21
N VAL A 437 -3.63 19.80 6.75
CA VAL A 437 -2.43 19.62 7.58
C VAL A 437 -1.40 20.74 7.39
N GLY A 438 -1.53 21.57 6.35
CA GLY A 438 -0.60 22.67 6.02
C GLY A 438 -0.89 24.01 6.69
N GLU A 439 -2.06 24.21 7.29
CA GLU A 439 -2.48 25.56 7.74
C GLU A 439 -2.56 25.76 9.28
N THR A 440 -2.17 24.80 10.10
CA THR A 440 -2.28 24.98 11.57
C THR A 440 -0.96 25.23 12.32
N ASP A 441 0.18 25.36 11.63
CA ASP A 441 1.48 25.63 12.31
C ASP A 441 2.11 27.00 11.97
N GLY A 442 1.32 27.95 11.50
CA GLY A 442 1.82 29.27 11.08
C GLY A 442 1.20 30.47 11.79
N ARG A 443 0.82 30.41 13.07
CA ARG A 443 0.61 31.59 13.96
C ARG A 443 0.54 31.17 15.42
N LEU A 444 1.62 31.34 16.13
CA LEU A 444 1.73 31.95 17.46
C LEU A 444 3.21 32.09 17.79
N ALA A 445 3.56 33.32 18.07
CA ALA A 445 4.85 33.91 18.33
C ALA A 445 5.75 33.15 19.30
#